data_4f98ba18cf7c99054fa95d806357a77f
#
_entry.id   4f98ba18cf7c99054fa95d806357a77f
#
_cell.length_a   1.000
_cell.length_b   1.000
_cell.length_c   1.000
_cell.angle_alpha   90.00
_cell.angle_beta   90.00
_cell.angle_gamma   90.00
#
_symmetry.space_group_name_H-M   'P 1'
#
loop_
_entity.id
_entity.type
_entity.pdbx_description
1 polymer ?
#
loop_
_entity_poly.entity_id
_entity_poly.type
_entity_poly.pdbx_seq_one_letter_code
_entity_poly.pdbx_strand_id
1 'polypeptide(L)'
;MHSNDDKREWIDPAQGLSDSQVQERIDAGCVNTQDERITKSYEEIFRDNVLTLFNLINAILAGLIIFIGSFKNLLFLGVVISNLVIGILQEIRAKRVLDKLSLITQPYLKVLRNGKEMELHMDDIVLDDILCLSTGSQVCADAMVVEGRLEVNESLVTGESDIIVKHTHDTLYSGSFVVSGQAKVQVQHVGKDNYAATIMKDA
;
A
#
# COMPACT_ATOMS: atom_id res chain seq x y z
N MET A 1 10.25 4.84 -19.66
CA MET A 1 9.52 5.84 -20.46
C MET A 1 8.59 5.06 -21.38
N HIS A 2 7.45 4.58 -20.82
CA HIS A 2 6.51 3.75 -21.57
C HIS A 2 5.36 4.62 -22.05
N SER A 3 5.22 4.68 -23.34
CA SER A 3 4.24 5.41 -24.15
C SER A 3 2.84 4.80 -24.00
N ASN A 4 2.18 5.02 -22.88
CA ASN A 4 0.78 4.67 -22.68
C ASN A 4 -0.12 5.91 -22.55
N ASP A 5 0.42 7.09 -22.78
CA ASP A 5 -0.30 8.36 -22.65
C ASP A 5 -1.28 8.64 -23.79
N ASP A 6 -1.20 7.90 -24.91
CA ASP A 6 -1.87 8.27 -26.17
C ASP A 6 -3.23 7.58 -26.42
N LYS A 7 -3.77 6.82 -25.43
CA LYS A 7 -5.07 6.13 -25.54
C LYS A 7 -5.94 6.24 -24.30
N ARG A 8 -5.84 7.34 -23.54
CA ARG A 8 -6.72 7.51 -22.39
C ARG A 8 -8.12 7.85 -22.88
N GLU A 9 -9.07 7.03 -22.48
CA GLU A 9 -10.48 7.27 -22.74
C GLU A 9 -10.99 8.36 -21.77
N TRP A 10 -11.53 9.43 -22.32
CA TRP A 10 -12.21 10.43 -21.51
C TRP A 10 -13.51 9.83 -20.99
N ILE A 11 -13.64 9.71 -19.68
CA ILE A 11 -14.85 9.21 -19.05
C ILE A 11 -15.75 10.39 -18.66
N ASP A 12 -17.05 10.28 -18.98
CA ASP A 12 -18.04 11.28 -18.61
C ASP A 12 -18.11 11.42 -17.08
N PRO A 13 -17.77 12.60 -16.50
CA PRO A 13 -17.82 12.83 -15.07
C PRO A 13 -19.22 12.73 -14.46
N ALA A 14 -20.28 12.66 -15.28
CA ALA A 14 -21.64 12.46 -14.81
C ALA A 14 -22.05 10.98 -14.74
N GLN A 15 -21.39 10.11 -15.48
CA GLN A 15 -21.74 8.68 -15.58
C GLN A 15 -20.70 7.78 -14.88
N GLY A 16 -19.41 8.12 -14.97
CA GLY A 16 -18.35 7.23 -14.57
C GLY A 16 -18.26 5.97 -15.42
N LEU A 17 -17.44 5.00 -15.01
CA LEU A 17 -17.28 3.73 -15.70
C LEU A 17 -18.55 2.86 -15.61
N SER A 18 -18.84 2.12 -16.67
CA SER A 18 -19.81 1.02 -16.66
C SER A 18 -19.19 -0.24 -16.08
N ASP A 19 -20.03 -1.20 -15.64
CA ASP A 19 -19.55 -2.49 -15.09
C ASP A 19 -18.68 -3.27 -16.08
N SER A 20 -18.97 -3.18 -17.37
CA SER A 20 -18.18 -3.83 -18.42
C SER A 20 -16.79 -3.19 -18.57
N GLN A 21 -16.70 -1.87 -18.48
CA GLN A 21 -15.42 -1.15 -18.53
C GLN A 21 -14.59 -1.42 -17.28
N VAL A 22 -15.23 -1.47 -16.10
CA VAL A 22 -14.56 -1.85 -14.84
C VAL A 22 -13.95 -3.25 -14.96
N GLN A 23 -14.72 -4.23 -15.46
CA GLN A 23 -14.24 -5.59 -15.62
C GLN A 23 -13.05 -5.67 -16.59
N GLU A 24 -13.10 -4.92 -17.70
CA GLU A 24 -12.00 -4.82 -18.65
C GLU A 24 -10.71 -4.30 -17.99
N ARG A 25 -10.82 -3.27 -17.11
CA ARG A 25 -9.66 -2.73 -16.37
C ARG A 25 -9.12 -3.73 -15.35
N ILE A 26 -10.01 -4.49 -14.69
CA ILE A 26 -9.61 -5.56 -13.75
C ILE A 26 -8.88 -6.68 -14.51
N ASP A 27 -9.42 -7.15 -15.63
CA ASP A 27 -8.82 -8.21 -16.45
C ASP A 27 -7.47 -7.79 -17.05
N ALA A 28 -7.29 -6.49 -17.32
CA ALA A 28 -6.03 -5.89 -17.75
C ALA A 28 -5.02 -5.70 -16.58
N GLY A 29 -5.39 -5.96 -15.33
CA GLY A 29 -4.56 -5.74 -14.16
C GLY A 29 -4.39 -4.27 -13.77
N CYS A 30 -5.24 -3.37 -14.29
CA CYS A 30 -5.21 -1.94 -14.02
C CYS A 30 -6.00 -1.58 -12.75
N VAL A 31 -5.66 -2.22 -11.63
CA VAL A 31 -6.28 -2.06 -10.32
C VAL A 31 -5.28 -1.39 -9.36
N ASN A 32 -5.76 -0.54 -8.47
CA ASN A 32 -4.93 0.20 -7.52
C ASN A 32 -4.46 -0.67 -6.34
N THR A 33 -4.12 -1.92 -6.61
CA THR A 33 -3.57 -2.83 -5.59
C THR A 33 -2.18 -2.35 -5.19
N GLN A 34 -2.01 -1.98 -3.93
CA GLN A 34 -0.70 -1.73 -3.37
C GLN A 34 -0.10 -3.06 -2.94
N ASP A 35 0.94 -3.52 -3.66
CA ASP A 35 1.69 -4.75 -3.32
C ASP A 35 2.53 -4.61 -2.04
N GLU A 36 2.55 -3.45 -1.42
CA GLU A 36 3.27 -3.22 -0.17
C GLU A 36 2.50 -3.82 0.99
N ARG A 37 2.84 -5.07 1.28
CA ARG A 37 2.50 -5.66 2.57
C ARG A 37 3.17 -4.82 3.66
N ILE A 38 2.39 -4.06 4.39
CA ILE A 38 2.84 -3.23 5.53
C ILE A 38 3.54 -4.11 6.59
N THR A 39 3.27 -5.42 6.58
CA THR A 39 3.80 -6.37 7.55
C THR A 39 4.42 -7.58 6.87
N LYS A 40 5.52 -8.09 7.47
CA LYS A 40 6.18 -9.32 7.03
C LYS A 40 5.21 -10.51 6.98
N SER A 41 5.44 -11.45 6.07
CA SER A 41 4.72 -12.72 6.06
C SER A 41 5.14 -13.59 7.27
N TYR A 42 4.31 -14.58 7.64
CA TYR A 42 4.67 -15.51 8.71
C TYR A 42 5.92 -16.33 8.39
N GLU A 43 6.15 -16.63 7.10
CA GLU A 43 7.36 -17.32 6.63
C GLU A 43 8.62 -16.46 6.80
N GLU A 44 8.52 -15.17 6.48
CA GLU A 44 9.60 -14.21 6.68
C GLU A 44 9.93 -14.04 8.15
N ILE A 45 8.91 -13.91 9.02
CA ILE A 45 9.10 -13.85 10.48
C ILE A 45 9.85 -15.08 10.97
N PHE A 46 9.43 -16.27 10.56
CA PHE A 46 10.09 -17.52 10.96
C PHE A 46 11.52 -17.58 10.45
N ARG A 47 11.74 -17.31 9.18
CA ARG A 47 13.08 -17.33 8.55
C ARG A 47 14.03 -16.34 9.21
N ASP A 48 13.58 -15.11 9.42
CA ASP A 48 14.40 -14.04 9.99
C ASP A 48 14.79 -14.29 11.44
N ASN A 49 13.94 -14.98 12.21
CA ASN A 49 14.24 -15.36 13.57
C ASN A 49 15.11 -16.64 13.67
N VAL A 50 14.91 -17.61 12.78
CA VAL A 50 15.64 -18.89 12.81
C VAL A 50 17.00 -18.79 12.15
N LEU A 51 17.08 -18.19 10.93
CA LEU A 51 18.30 -18.12 10.13
C LEU A 51 19.15 -16.89 10.49
N THR A 52 19.46 -16.73 11.77
CA THR A 52 20.39 -15.70 12.25
C THR A 52 21.80 -16.26 12.36
N LEU A 53 22.82 -15.40 12.20
CA LEU A 53 24.21 -15.77 12.44
C LEU A 53 24.41 -16.33 13.86
N PHE A 54 23.71 -15.75 14.84
CA PHE A 54 23.74 -16.23 16.22
C PHE A 54 23.24 -17.68 16.34
N ASN A 55 22.10 -18.00 15.74
CA ASN A 55 21.55 -19.36 15.77
C ASN A 55 22.43 -20.35 15.00
N LEU A 56 23.05 -19.93 13.90
CA LEU A 56 23.99 -20.74 13.13
C LEU A 56 25.22 -21.12 14.00
N ILE A 57 25.82 -20.16 14.69
CA ILE A 57 26.96 -20.41 15.59
C ILE A 57 26.57 -21.37 16.72
N ASN A 58 25.38 -21.16 17.33
CA ASN A 58 24.88 -22.05 18.37
C ASN A 58 24.60 -23.47 17.86
N ALA A 59 24.10 -23.60 16.64
CA ALA A 59 23.86 -24.89 15.99
C ALA A 59 25.19 -25.66 15.75
N ILE A 60 26.22 -24.97 15.27
CA ILE A 60 27.53 -25.53 15.07
C ILE A 60 28.14 -25.98 16.43
N LEU A 61 28.03 -25.11 17.45
CA LEU A 61 28.52 -25.43 18.80
C LEU A 61 27.79 -26.64 19.40
N ALA A 62 26.46 -26.71 19.24
CA ALA A 62 25.67 -27.85 19.67
C ALA A 62 26.12 -29.15 18.98
N GLY A 63 26.35 -29.08 17.66
CA GLY A 63 26.87 -30.22 16.89
C GLY A 63 28.22 -30.71 17.38
N LEU A 64 29.14 -29.81 17.69
CA LEU A 64 30.46 -30.16 18.28
C LEU A 64 30.32 -30.81 19.66
N ILE A 65 29.45 -30.29 20.52
CA ILE A 65 29.19 -30.84 21.85
C ILE A 65 28.59 -32.24 21.77
N ILE A 66 27.67 -32.48 20.83
CA ILE A 66 27.09 -33.80 20.58
C ILE A 66 28.18 -34.77 20.09
N PHE A 67 29.04 -34.32 19.16
CA PHE A 67 30.12 -35.13 18.63
C PHE A 67 31.12 -35.60 19.71
N ILE A 68 31.38 -34.73 20.72
CA ILE A 68 32.23 -35.02 21.86
C ILE A 68 31.51 -35.91 22.89
N GLY A 69 30.18 -36.11 22.79
CA GLY A 69 29.41 -36.89 23.76
C GLY A 69 29.09 -36.20 25.08
N SER A 70 29.25 -34.88 25.15
CA SER A 70 29.10 -34.10 26.39
C SER A 70 27.70 -33.51 26.56
N PHE A 71 26.67 -34.34 26.61
CA PHE A 71 25.24 -33.92 26.61
C PHE A 71 24.84 -32.95 27.72
N LYS A 72 25.57 -32.99 28.88
CA LYS A 72 25.30 -32.06 30.00
C LYS A 72 25.49 -30.59 29.61
N ASN A 73 26.36 -30.33 28.63
CA ASN A 73 26.67 -28.98 28.19
C ASN A 73 25.65 -28.45 27.15
N LEU A 74 24.63 -29.23 26.76
CA LEU A 74 23.56 -28.81 25.87
C LEU A 74 22.45 -27.97 26.55
N LEU A 75 22.56 -27.76 27.88
CA LEU A 75 21.56 -26.94 28.61
C LEU A 75 21.38 -25.52 28.05
N PHE A 76 22.44 -24.95 27.45
CA PHE A 76 22.33 -23.62 26.81
C PHE A 76 21.32 -23.60 25.64
N LEU A 77 21.11 -24.73 24.97
CA LEU A 77 20.08 -24.82 23.89
C LEU A 77 18.69 -24.50 24.41
N GLY A 78 18.37 -24.83 25.66
CA GLY A 78 17.11 -24.47 26.28
C GLY A 78 16.89 -22.95 26.28
N VAL A 79 17.94 -22.17 26.56
CA VAL A 79 17.90 -20.71 26.54
C VAL A 79 17.76 -20.21 25.09
N VAL A 80 18.52 -20.77 24.15
CA VAL A 80 18.46 -20.38 22.73
C VAL A 80 17.07 -20.65 22.16
N ILE A 81 16.50 -21.83 22.41
CA ILE A 81 15.16 -22.18 21.95
C ILE A 81 14.10 -21.29 22.61
N SER A 82 14.22 -21.02 23.92
CA SER A 82 13.28 -20.14 24.60
C SER A 82 13.30 -18.73 24.01
N ASN A 83 14.48 -18.17 23.76
CA ASN A 83 14.62 -16.85 23.13
C ASN A 83 14.03 -16.83 21.72
N LEU A 84 14.25 -17.88 20.93
CA LEU A 84 13.69 -18.01 19.59
C LEU A 84 12.15 -18.02 19.62
N VAL A 85 11.57 -18.85 20.50
CA VAL A 85 10.11 -18.93 20.65
C VAL A 85 9.52 -17.60 21.10
N ILE A 86 10.15 -16.95 22.09
CA ILE A 86 9.71 -15.63 22.57
C ILE A 86 9.77 -14.59 21.44
N GLY A 87 10.86 -14.53 20.68
CA GLY A 87 11.04 -13.61 19.57
C GLY A 87 9.96 -13.78 18.51
N ILE A 88 9.74 -15.02 18.04
CA ILE A 88 8.70 -15.32 17.06
C ILE A 88 7.30 -14.92 17.58
N LEU A 89 6.98 -15.26 18.83
CA LEU A 89 5.68 -14.90 19.42
C LEU A 89 5.47 -13.38 19.53
N GLN A 90 6.51 -12.65 19.89
CA GLN A 90 6.46 -11.18 19.97
C GLN A 90 6.23 -10.57 18.57
N GLU A 91 6.95 -11.02 17.56
CA GLU A 91 6.83 -10.51 16.20
C GLU A 91 5.45 -10.86 15.57
N ILE A 92 4.92 -12.07 15.82
CA ILE A 92 3.58 -12.45 15.43
C ILE A 92 2.52 -11.57 16.12
N ARG A 93 2.70 -11.25 17.41
CA ARG A 93 1.77 -10.34 18.10
C ARG A 93 1.83 -8.93 17.52
N ALA A 94 3.03 -8.40 17.27
CA ALA A 94 3.22 -7.09 16.64
C ALA A 94 2.56 -7.05 15.25
N LYS A 95 2.80 -8.07 14.42
CA LYS A 95 2.13 -8.21 13.11
C LYS A 95 0.61 -8.13 13.23
N ARG A 96 0.01 -8.92 14.12
CA ARG A 96 -1.47 -8.94 14.29
C ARG A 96 -2.03 -7.57 14.72
N VAL A 97 -1.29 -6.81 15.51
CA VAL A 97 -1.72 -5.45 15.90
C VAL A 97 -1.64 -4.51 14.70
N LEU A 98 -0.55 -4.55 13.95
CA LEU A 98 -0.37 -3.73 12.75
C LEU A 98 -1.41 -4.07 11.67
N ASP A 99 -1.66 -5.36 11.40
CA ASP A 99 -2.68 -5.82 10.45
C ASP A 99 -4.09 -5.31 10.84
N LYS A 100 -4.42 -5.29 12.14
CA LYS A 100 -5.70 -4.72 12.62
C LYS A 100 -5.77 -3.21 12.42
N LEU A 101 -4.68 -2.49 12.65
CA LEU A 101 -4.65 -1.03 12.48
C LEU A 101 -4.75 -0.66 11.00
N SER A 102 -4.10 -1.39 10.11
CA SER A 102 -4.17 -1.14 8.67
C SER A 102 -5.60 -1.27 8.13
N LEU A 103 -6.37 -2.26 8.60
CA LEU A 103 -7.78 -2.42 8.21
C LEU A 103 -8.68 -1.25 8.63
N ILE A 104 -8.34 -0.55 9.72
CA ILE A 104 -9.13 0.59 10.22
C ILE A 104 -8.76 1.90 9.51
N THR A 105 -7.53 2.00 9.03
CA THR A 105 -6.97 3.22 8.43
C THR A 105 -7.08 3.28 6.91
N GLN A 106 -7.44 2.19 6.24
CA GLN A 106 -7.61 2.21 4.79
C GLN A 106 -8.86 3.00 4.40
N PRO A 107 -8.73 4.09 3.64
CA PRO A 107 -9.86 4.94 3.33
C PRO A 107 -10.80 4.26 2.33
N TYR A 108 -12.10 4.30 2.63
CA TYR A 108 -13.14 4.13 1.64
C TYR A 108 -13.30 5.42 0.87
N LEU A 109 -13.46 5.33 -0.43
CA LEU A 109 -13.57 6.45 -1.33
C LEU A 109 -14.89 6.39 -2.09
N LYS A 110 -15.48 7.55 -2.31
CA LYS A 110 -16.66 7.67 -3.16
C LYS A 110 -16.25 7.65 -4.62
N VAL A 111 -16.78 6.69 -5.34
CA VAL A 111 -16.51 6.46 -6.76
C VAL A 111 -17.82 6.54 -7.52
N LEU A 112 -17.82 7.17 -8.68
CA LEU A 112 -18.96 7.24 -9.56
C LEU A 112 -18.84 6.16 -10.62
N ARG A 113 -19.76 5.19 -10.61
CA ARG A 113 -19.89 4.14 -11.63
C ARG A 113 -21.36 3.98 -12.02
N ASN A 114 -21.66 3.79 -13.30
CA ASN A 114 -23.03 3.68 -13.84
C ASN A 114 -23.96 4.83 -13.40
N GLY A 115 -23.45 6.06 -13.27
CA GLY A 115 -24.19 7.22 -12.80
C GLY A 115 -24.57 7.20 -11.32
N LYS A 116 -23.99 6.31 -10.51
CA LYS A 116 -24.26 6.19 -9.07
C LYS A 116 -22.98 6.31 -8.27
N GLU A 117 -23.04 7.08 -7.19
CA GLU A 117 -21.97 7.09 -6.19
C GLU A 117 -22.03 5.83 -5.36
N MET A 118 -20.87 5.20 -5.16
CA MET A 118 -20.67 4.06 -4.28
C MET A 118 -19.38 4.24 -3.47
N GLU A 119 -19.32 3.63 -2.31
CA GLU A 119 -18.12 3.60 -1.50
C GLU A 119 -17.32 2.33 -1.80
N LEU A 120 -16.09 2.49 -2.25
CA LEU A 120 -15.18 1.40 -2.56
C LEU A 120 -13.92 1.50 -1.71
N HIS A 121 -13.33 0.35 -1.43
CA HIS A 121 -11.99 0.29 -0.86
C HIS A 121 -10.96 0.81 -1.87
N MET A 122 -9.92 1.46 -1.39
CA MET A 122 -8.88 2.03 -2.26
C MET A 122 -8.23 1.00 -3.19
N ASP A 123 -8.16 -0.27 -2.78
CA ASP A 123 -7.59 -1.37 -3.57
C ASP A 123 -8.52 -1.86 -4.69
N ASP A 124 -9.83 -1.51 -4.65
CA ASP A 124 -10.84 -1.88 -5.66
C ASP A 124 -11.01 -0.80 -6.75
N ILE A 125 -10.25 0.28 -6.65
CA ILE A 125 -10.23 1.36 -7.62
C ILE A 125 -9.47 0.89 -8.86
N VAL A 126 -10.00 1.22 -10.03
CA VAL A 126 -9.38 0.90 -11.31
C VAL A 126 -8.97 2.16 -12.07
N LEU A 127 -8.11 1.98 -13.05
CA LEU A 127 -7.72 3.04 -13.98
C LEU A 127 -8.98 3.66 -14.62
N ASP A 128 -8.97 4.97 -14.81
CA ASP A 128 -10.08 5.77 -15.37
C ASP A 128 -11.31 5.91 -14.48
N ASP A 129 -11.33 5.37 -13.25
CA ASP A 129 -12.42 5.62 -12.30
C ASP A 129 -12.61 7.11 -12.01
N ILE A 130 -13.86 7.53 -11.81
CA ILE A 130 -14.19 8.89 -11.37
C ILE A 130 -14.37 8.88 -9.86
N LEU A 131 -13.42 9.49 -9.15
CA LEU A 131 -13.47 9.65 -7.70
C LEU A 131 -14.15 10.98 -7.34
N CYS A 132 -15.01 10.96 -6.31
CA CYS A 132 -15.62 12.15 -5.73
C CYS A 132 -14.84 12.53 -4.46
N LEU A 133 -13.92 13.47 -4.59
CA LEU A 133 -13.09 13.94 -3.48
C LEU A 133 -13.72 15.15 -2.79
N SER A 134 -13.59 15.21 -1.47
CA SER A 134 -14.05 16.31 -0.63
C SER A 134 -13.06 16.58 0.49
N THR A 135 -13.27 17.65 1.24
CA THR A 135 -12.46 18.00 2.41
C THR A 135 -12.25 16.79 3.33
N GLY A 136 -11.00 16.49 3.66
CA GLY A 136 -10.59 15.34 4.47
C GLY A 136 -10.34 14.05 3.69
N SER A 137 -10.63 14.02 2.38
CA SER A 137 -10.30 12.86 1.54
C SER A 137 -8.79 12.75 1.31
N GLN A 138 -8.28 11.52 1.34
CA GLN A 138 -6.93 11.21 0.86
C GLN A 138 -7.00 10.81 -0.62
N VAL A 139 -6.07 11.31 -1.41
CA VAL A 139 -5.89 10.91 -2.81
C VAL A 139 -5.17 9.56 -2.84
N CYS A 140 -5.85 8.50 -3.27
CA CYS A 140 -5.34 7.12 -3.22
C CYS A 140 -4.54 6.72 -4.47
N ALA A 141 -4.73 7.44 -5.58
CA ALA A 141 -4.12 7.15 -6.87
C ALA A 141 -3.89 8.48 -7.60
N ASP A 142 -2.92 8.53 -8.49
CA ASP A 142 -2.71 9.72 -9.31
C ASP A 142 -3.92 9.97 -10.18
N ALA A 143 -4.42 11.20 -10.16
CA ALA A 143 -5.67 11.55 -10.82
C ALA A 143 -5.60 12.95 -11.42
N MET A 144 -6.49 13.24 -12.35
CA MET A 144 -6.68 14.57 -12.93
C MET A 144 -8.04 15.13 -12.52
N VAL A 145 -8.09 16.39 -12.14
CA VAL A 145 -9.35 17.09 -11.83
C VAL A 145 -10.16 17.25 -13.12
N VAL A 146 -11.36 16.67 -13.16
CA VAL A 146 -12.27 16.78 -14.31
C VAL A 146 -13.40 17.78 -14.07
N GLU A 147 -13.81 17.99 -12.81
CA GLU A 147 -14.86 18.92 -12.43
C GLU A 147 -14.60 19.44 -11.00
N GLY A 148 -14.73 20.74 -10.77
CA GLY A 148 -14.63 21.35 -9.45
C GLY A 148 -13.27 21.99 -9.15
N ARG A 149 -12.98 22.18 -7.85
CA ARG A 149 -11.75 22.80 -7.36
C ARG A 149 -11.41 22.23 -5.98
N LEU A 150 -10.12 21.99 -5.74
CA LEU A 150 -9.58 21.50 -4.48
C LEU A 150 -8.40 22.35 -4.01
N GLU A 151 -8.25 22.43 -2.71
CA GLU A 151 -7.02 22.83 -2.06
C GLU A 151 -6.39 21.58 -1.43
N VAL A 152 -5.18 21.25 -1.81
CA VAL A 152 -4.52 20.00 -1.41
C VAL A 152 -3.19 20.27 -0.72
N ASN A 153 -2.84 19.40 0.21
CA ASN A 153 -1.52 19.34 0.81
C ASN A 153 -0.78 18.15 0.19
N GLU A 154 0.31 18.43 -0.52
CA GLU A 154 1.16 17.44 -1.21
C GLU A 154 2.46 17.17 -0.46
N SER A 155 2.58 17.58 0.81
CA SER A 155 3.83 17.50 1.58
C SER A 155 4.41 16.10 1.74
N LEU A 156 3.58 15.07 1.77
CA LEU A 156 4.04 13.67 1.82
C LEU A 156 4.72 13.21 0.53
N VAL A 157 4.45 13.89 -0.58
CA VAL A 157 4.96 13.52 -1.90
C VAL A 157 6.09 14.43 -2.34
N THR A 158 5.90 15.74 -2.16
CA THR A 158 6.85 16.77 -2.62
C THR A 158 7.83 17.24 -1.53
N GLY A 159 7.50 16.99 -0.25
CA GLY A 159 8.23 17.52 0.91
C GLY A 159 7.91 18.98 1.23
N GLU A 160 7.10 19.66 0.42
CA GLU A 160 6.70 21.06 0.61
C GLU A 160 5.36 21.13 1.33
N SER A 161 5.27 21.93 2.41
CA SER A 161 4.08 22.01 3.26
C SER A 161 3.02 23.00 2.76
N ASP A 162 3.22 23.62 1.61
CA ASP A 162 2.32 24.62 1.08
C ASP A 162 1.03 23.99 0.55
N ILE A 163 -0.11 24.66 0.80
CA ILE A 163 -1.39 24.25 0.24
C ILE A 163 -1.46 24.71 -1.21
N ILE A 164 -1.72 23.76 -2.11
CA ILE A 164 -1.80 24.00 -3.55
C ILE A 164 -3.25 23.97 -4.00
N VAL A 165 -3.65 24.98 -4.76
CA VAL A 165 -4.97 25.03 -5.39
C VAL A 165 -4.94 24.26 -6.70
N LYS A 166 -5.82 23.30 -6.86
CA LYS A 166 -6.00 22.49 -8.08
C LYS A 166 -7.30 22.83 -8.76
N HIS A 167 -7.21 23.12 -10.04
CA HIS A 167 -8.33 23.41 -10.94
C HIS A 167 -8.52 22.25 -11.92
N THR A 168 -9.56 22.33 -12.72
CA THR A 168 -9.81 21.38 -13.82
C THR A 168 -8.58 21.25 -14.72
N HIS A 169 -8.21 20.03 -15.05
CA HIS A 169 -7.01 19.58 -15.76
C HIS A 169 -5.69 19.59 -14.95
N ASP A 170 -5.72 19.98 -13.68
CA ASP A 170 -4.54 19.83 -12.81
C ASP A 170 -4.41 18.39 -12.31
N THR A 171 -3.17 17.94 -12.18
CA THR A 171 -2.86 16.61 -11.65
C THR A 171 -2.84 16.62 -10.13
N LEU A 172 -3.38 15.56 -9.54
CA LEU A 172 -3.31 15.21 -8.13
C LEU A 172 -2.42 13.98 -7.97
N TYR A 173 -1.54 14.01 -6.99
CA TYR A 173 -0.64 12.90 -6.68
C TYR A 173 -1.18 12.03 -5.56
N SER A 174 -1.01 10.71 -5.69
CA SER A 174 -1.36 9.76 -4.63
C SER A 174 -0.59 10.08 -3.34
N GLY A 175 -1.25 9.94 -2.18
CA GLY A 175 -0.70 10.34 -0.89
C GLY A 175 -1.02 11.77 -0.46
N SER A 176 -1.54 12.63 -1.36
CA SER A 176 -1.97 13.99 -1.02
C SER A 176 -3.27 13.99 -0.21
N PHE A 177 -3.52 15.06 0.55
CA PHE A 177 -4.75 15.26 1.32
C PHE A 177 -5.53 16.48 0.85
N VAL A 178 -6.84 16.33 0.71
CA VAL A 178 -7.75 17.44 0.42
C VAL A 178 -8.01 18.24 1.68
N VAL A 179 -7.53 19.48 1.70
CA VAL A 179 -7.69 20.42 2.82
C VAL A 179 -9.04 21.13 2.74
N SER A 180 -9.46 21.51 1.52
CA SER A 180 -10.70 22.26 1.29
C SER A 180 -11.21 22.03 -0.13
N GLY A 181 -12.53 22.16 -0.31
CA GLY A 181 -13.18 22.07 -1.62
C GLY A 181 -13.79 20.71 -1.93
N GLN A 182 -14.30 20.59 -3.16
CA GLN A 182 -14.89 19.37 -3.72
C GLN A 182 -14.58 19.30 -5.20
N ALA A 183 -14.23 18.10 -5.69
CA ALA A 183 -14.02 17.85 -7.10
C ALA A 183 -14.29 16.40 -7.47
N LYS A 184 -14.61 16.19 -8.74
CA LYS A 184 -14.52 14.90 -9.40
C LYS A 184 -13.18 14.80 -10.10
N VAL A 185 -12.51 13.67 -9.94
CA VAL A 185 -11.19 13.42 -10.49
C VAL A 185 -11.19 12.08 -11.21
N GLN A 186 -10.51 12.01 -12.35
CA GLN A 186 -10.32 10.77 -13.11
C GLN A 186 -8.97 10.18 -12.76
N VAL A 187 -8.95 8.91 -12.36
CA VAL A 187 -7.73 8.15 -12.02
C VAL A 187 -6.87 7.98 -13.28
N GLN A 188 -5.60 8.36 -13.17
CA GLN A 188 -4.64 8.29 -14.28
C GLN A 188 -3.59 7.20 -14.14
N HIS A 189 -3.18 6.90 -12.90
CA HIS A 189 -2.24 5.82 -12.60
C HIS A 189 -2.76 5.05 -11.39
N VAL A 190 -2.43 3.76 -11.33
CA VAL A 190 -2.84 2.85 -10.26
C VAL A 190 -1.68 2.00 -9.79
N GLY A 191 -1.69 1.61 -8.51
CA GLY A 191 -0.71 0.69 -7.94
C GLY A 191 0.73 1.19 -8.07
N LYS A 192 1.58 0.41 -8.73
CA LYS A 192 3.03 0.67 -8.88
C LYS A 192 3.36 1.83 -9.82
N ASP A 193 2.40 2.25 -10.64
CA ASP A 193 2.59 3.32 -11.61
C ASP A 193 2.25 4.70 -11.03
N ASN A 194 1.75 4.75 -9.79
CA ASN A 194 1.55 5.99 -9.05
C ASN A 194 2.90 6.71 -8.81
N TYR A 195 2.88 8.02 -8.86
CA TYR A 195 4.05 8.88 -8.68
C TYR A 195 4.76 8.62 -7.33
N ALA A 196 4.00 8.49 -6.24
CA ALA A 196 4.55 8.18 -4.93
C ALA A 196 5.27 6.82 -4.91
N ALA A 197 4.75 5.79 -5.56
CA ALA A 197 5.39 4.48 -5.67
C ALA A 197 6.67 4.52 -6.51
N THR A 198 6.72 5.39 -7.52
CA THR A 198 7.90 5.56 -8.38
C THR A 198 9.06 6.22 -7.62
N ILE A 199 8.79 7.26 -6.80
CA ILE A 199 9.81 7.92 -5.98
C ILE A 199 10.42 6.94 -4.95
N MET A 200 9.59 6.09 -4.33
CA MET A 200 10.10 5.11 -3.35
C MET A 200 11.02 4.04 -3.94
N LYS A 201 10.93 3.76 -5.24
CA LYS A 201 11.84 2.82 -5.92
C LYS A 201 13.21 3.42 -6.22
N ASP A 202 13.27 4.74 -6.38
CA ASP A 202 14.50 5.45 -6.77
C ASP A 202 15.29 5.96 -5.54
N ALA A 203 14.77 5.78 -4.31
CA ALA A 203 15.37 6.15 -3.02
C ALA A 203 16.02 4.95 -2.32
#